data_391389a70bb745928158203f9eaab7a0
#
_entry.id   391389a70bb745928158203f9eaab7a0
#
_cell.length_a   1.000
_cell.length_b   1.000
_cell.length_c   1.000
_cell.angle_alpha   90.00
_cell.angle_beta   90.00
_cell.angle_gamma   90.00
#
_symmetry.space_group_name_H-M   'P 1'
#
loop_
_entity.id
_entity.type
_entity.pdbx_description
1 polymer ?
#
loop_
_entity_poly.entity_id
_entity_poly.type
_entity_poly.pdbx_seq_one_letter_code
_entity_poly.pdbx_strand_id
1 'polypeptide(L)'
;NQYLAIPEKIESTAPHLALEPQLKMLYKNGLLIHEIDGCNGIAMRLLPIHPGLEQHPYPETEKEFKLSKFISIQPCIEGLDITTPLSPTTLRLQDHRLYPLIQKLVSPCTTEDIRTFLPEELRIQHRDVIAFLLSSGVVGICNTSNNVEIDQEAITAGWNRQDLSFHKHTRGHFIDRCRE
;
A
#
# COMPACT_ATOMS: atom_id res chain seq x y z
N ASN A 1 6.84 20.15 -13.05
CA ASN A 1 5.71 19.32 -12.60
C ASN A 1 5.16 19.94 -11.33
N GLN A 2 4.10 20.74 -11.48
CA GLN A 2 3.38 21.30 -10.35
C GLN A 2 2.33 20.28 -9.91
N TYR A 3 2.55 19.64 -8.77
CA TYR A 3 1.48 18.94 -8.07
C TYR A 3 0.57 20.02 -7.46
N LEU A 4 -0.69 20.02 -7.85
CA LEU A 4 -1.72 20.80 -7.18
C LEU A 4 -1.85 20.23 -5.75
N ALA A 5 -1.36 20.96 -4.77
CA ALA A 5 -1.67 20.71 -3.38
C ALA A 5 -3.18 20.96 -3.20
N ILE A 6 -3.94 19.92 -2.95
CA ILE A 6 -5.34 20.04 -2.54
C ILE A 6 -5.30 20.52 -1.08
N PRO A 7 -5.91 21.67 -0.76
CA PRO A 7 -5.82 22.22 0.58
C PRO A 7 -6.62 21.41 1.58
N GLU A 8 -5.98 21.21 2.72
CA GLU A 8 -6.48 20.99 4.08
C GLU A 8 -7.88 20.36 4.29
N LYS A 9 -7.83 19.25 5.06
CA LYS A 9 -8.87 18.77 5.97
C LYS A 9 -10.30 19.13 5.58
N ILE A 10 -10.96 18.26 4.86
CA ILE A 10 -12.43 18.29 4.75
C ILE A 10 -12.96 17.86 6.14
N GLU A 11 -13.23 18.83 6.99
CA GLU A 11 -13.98 18.57 8.23
C GLU A 11 -15.38 18.10 7.87
N SER A 12 -15.69 16.94 8.37
CA SER A 12 -16.90 16.17 8.15
C SER A 12 -18.14 16.83 8.77
N THR A 13 -18.90 17.52 7.95
CA THR A 13 -20.35 17.70 8.23
C THR A 13 -21.13 17.63 6.91
N ALA A 14 -21.59 16.43 6.63
CA ALA A 14 -22.54 15.99 5.59
C ALA A 14 -22.73 16.86 4.33
N PRO A 15 -22.37 16.37 3.11
CA PRO A 15 -23.04 15.28 2.40
C PRO A 15 -22.04 14.27 1.81
N HIS A 16 -21.58 13.34 2.60
CA HIS A 16 -20.55 12.37 2.20
C HIS A 16 -20.96 11.42 1.07
N LEU A 17 -22.24 11.15 0.89
CA LEU A 17 -22.73 10.18 -0.11
C LEU A 17 -22.54 10.61 -1.58
N ALA A 18 -22.45 11.90 -1.86
CA ALA A 18 -22.29 12.40 -3.22
C ALA A 18 -20.80 12.48 -3.69
N LEU A 19 -19.84 12.54 -2.75
CA LEU A 19 -18.42 12.66 -3.05
C LEU A 19 -17.72 11.29 -3.18
N GLU A 20 -18.30 10.23 -2.62
CA GLU A 20 -17.68 8.90 -2.60
C GLU A 20 -17.35 8.32 -3.99
N PRO A 21 -18.22 8.41 -5.02
CA PRO A 21 -17.88 7.94 -6.35
C PRO A 21 -16.76 8.75 -7.00
N GLN A 22 -16.74 10.06 -6.77
CA GLN A 22 -15.70 10.96 -7.30
C GLN A 22 -14.36 10.69 -6.64
N LEU A 23 -14.33 10.51 -5.32
CA LEU A 23 -13.12 10.15 -4.57
C LEU A 23 -12.59 8.78 -5.03
N LYS A 24 -13.47 7.79 -5.21
CA LYS A 24 -13.07 6.48 -5.76
C LYS A 24 -12.48 6.58 -7.17
N MET A 25 -13.05 7.44 -8.00
CA MET A 25 -12.51 7.69 -9.35
C MET A 25 -11.13 8.35 -9.29
N LEU A 26 -10.96 9.39 -8.46
CA LEU A 26 -9.67 10.06 -8.28
C LEU A 26 -8.63 9.09 -7.72
N TYR A 27 -9.01 8.27 -6.75
CA TYR A 27 -8.16 7.24 -6.17
C TYR A 27 -7.71 6.24 -7.25
N LYS A 28 -8.64 5.67 -7.98
CA LYS A 28 -8.36 4.69 -9.05
C LYS A 28 -7.47 5.26 -10.15
N ASN A 29 -7.57 6.56 -10.41
CA ASN A 29 -6.72 7.26 -11.38
C ASN A 29 -5.37 7.71 -10.80
N GLY A 30 -5.05 7.36 -9.56
CA GLY A 30 -3.78 7.72 -8.94
C GLY A 30 -3.62 9.23 -8.67
N LEU A 31 -4.73 9.94 -8.49
CA LEU A 31 -4.75 11.37 -8.22
C LEU A 31 -4.85 11.72 -6.74
N LEU A 32 -5.00 10.71 -5.88
CA LEU A 32 -5.05 10.88 -4.44
C LEU A 32 -3.85 10.21 -3.77
N ILE A 33 -3.26 10.93 -2.83
CA ILE A 33 -2.30 10.39 -1.88
C ILE A 33 -3.10 9.96 -0.64
N HIS A 34 -2.89 8.73 -0.19
CA HIS A 34 -3.44 8.25 1.07
C HIS A 34 -2.41 8.38 2.16
N GLU A 35 -2.86 8.81 3.33
CA GLU A 35 -1.99 9.03 4.48
C GLU A 35 -2.61 8.42 5.74
N ILE A 36 -1.74 7.95 6.62
CA ILE A 36 -2.09 7.60 8.00
C ILE A 36 -1.29 8.53 8.90
N ASP A 37 -2.01 9.29 9.72
CA ASP A 37 -1.42 10.20 10.69
C ASP A 37 -0.90 9.45 11.92
N GLY A 38 0.29 9.83 12.38
CA GLY A 38 0.85 9.46 13.67
C GLY A 38 0.87 10.66 14.63
N CYS A 39 1.39 10.47 15.83
CA CYS A 39 1.44 11.56 16.83
C CYS A 39 2.37 12.73 16.45
N ASN A 40 3.38 12.48 15.60
CA ASN A 40 4.38 13.47 15.20
C ASN A 40 4.21 13.91 13.73
N GLY A 41 3.05 13.75 13.16
CA GLY A 41 2.76 13.99 11.75
C GLY A 41 2.42 12.71 10.99
N ILE A 42 2.61 12.71 9.70
CA ILE A 42 2.25 11.58 8.85
C ILE A 42 3.16 10.38 9.15
N ALA A 43 2.56 9.25 9.48
CA ALA A 43 3.29 8.00 9.74
C ALA A 43 3.61 7.24 8.45
N MET A 44 2.64 7.18 7.54
CA MET A 44 2.78 6.48 6.25
C MET A 44 2.01 7.19 5.14
N ARG A 45 2.51 7.03 3.89
CA ARG A 45 1.86 7.49 2.66
C ARG A 45 1.81 6.40 1.61
N LEU A 46 0.71 6.33 0.85
CA LEU A 46 0.66 5.65 -0.43
C LEU A 46 0.79 6.68 -1.55
N LEU A 47 1.90 6.61 -2.26
CA LEU A 47 2.19 7.46 -3.41
C LEU A 47 1.85 6.68 -4.68
N PRO A 48 0.82 7.06 -5.43
CA PRO A 48 0.51 6.41 -6.69
C PRO A 48 1.60 6.69 -7.72
N ILE A 49 2.03 5.63 -8.42
CA ILE A 49 2.98 5.72 -9.54
C ILE A 49 2.22 5.66 -10.87
N HIS A 50 1.15 4.86 -10.87
CA HIS A 50 0.29 4.64 -12.05
C HIS A 50 -1.18 4.57 -11.63
N PRO A 51 -2.12 4.80 -12.56
CA PRO A 51 -3.52 4.49 -12.35
C PRO A 51 -3.73 3.00 -12.02
N GLY A 52 -4.85 2.68 -11.40
CA GLY A 52 -5.23 1.29 -11.11
C GLY A 52 -5.04 0.88 -9.66
N LEU A 53 -4.91 1.86 -8.75
CA LEU A 53 -4.89 1.59 -7.33
C LEU A 53 -6.21 0.97 -6.87
N GLU A 54 -6.13 -0.20 -6.25
CA GLU A 54 -7.27 -0.88 -5.64
C GLU A 54 -7.17 -0.79 -4.12
N GLN A 55 -8.29 -0.49 -3.48
CA GLN A 55 -8.40 -0.55 -2.03
C GLN A 55 -8.65 -1.98 -1.60
N HIS A 56 -7.79 -2.50 -0.76
CA HIS A 56 -7.99 -3.78 -0.12
C HIS A 56 -8.55 -3.55 1.29
N PRO A 57 -9.81 -3.91 1.55
CA PRO A 57 -10.38 -3.80 2.88
C PRO A 57 -9.66 -4.75 3.84
N TYR A 58 -9.77 -4.45 5.13
CA TYR A 58 -9.34 -5.40 6.15
C TYR A 58 -10.12 -6.72 6.01
N PRO A 59 -9.44 -7.88 6.01
CA PRO A 59 -10.12 -9.16 5.86
C PRO A 59 -11.03 -9.46 7.06
N GLU A 60 -12.23 -9.98 6.80
CA GLU A 60 -13.23 -10.29 7.83
C GLU A 60 -12.82 -11.51 8.71
N THR A 61 -11.97 -12.37 8.19
CA THR A 61 -11.49 -13.56 8.89
C THR A 61 -10.05 -13.39 9.34
N GLU A 62 -9.65 -14.07 10.40
CA GLU A 62 -8.25 -14.11 10.83
C GLU A 62 -7.36 -14.62 9.71
N LYS A 63 -6.35 -13.84 9.40
CA LYS A 63 -5.35 -14.10 8.36
C LYS A 63 -3.96 -13.84 8.91
N GLU A 64 -2.99 -14.48 8.30
CA GLU A 64 -1.59 -14.15 8.47
C GLU A 64 -1.12 -13.27 7.31
N PHE A 65 -0.27 -12.32 7.62
CA PHE A 65 0.26 -11.31 6.72
C PHE A 65 1.77 -11.43 6.62
N LYS A 66 2.30 -11.19 5.43
CA LYS A 66 3.74 -11.26 5.19
C LYS A 66 4.15 -10.28 4.12
N LEU A 67 5.40 -9.82 4.17
CA LEU A 67 5.97 -9.03 3.10
C LEU A 67 6.04 -9.83 1.79
N SER A 68 5.69 -9.19 0.69
CA SER A 68 5.95 -9.72 -0.64
C SER A 68 7.46 -9.90 -0.84
N LYS A 69 7.86 -11.00 -1.44
CA LYS A 69 9.28 -11.25 -1.77
C LYS A 69 9.81 -10.37 -2.90
N PHE A 70 8.93 -9.69 -3.61
CA PHE A 70 9.28 -8.79 -4.71
C PHE A 70 9.53 -7.35 -4.28
N ILE A 71 9.48 -7.03 -2.98
CA ILE A 71 9.70 -5.67 -2.49
C ILE A 71 11.13 -5.17 -2.74
N SER A 72 11.24 -3.87 -2.85
CA SER A 72 12.48 -3.10 -2.79
C SER A 72 12.33 -2.00 -1.77
N ILE A 73 13.30 -1.86 -0.89
CA ILE A 73 13.33 -0.83 0.15
C ILE A 73 14.47 0.12 -0.19
N GLN A 74 14.16 1.42 -0.25
CA GLN A 74 15.13 2.46 -0.56
C GLN A 74 14.98 3.61 0.44
N PRO A 75 16.09 4.17 0.95
CA PRO A 75 16.01 5.36 1.76
C PRO A 75 15.59 6.56 0.91
N CYS A 76 14.78 7.45 1.48
CA CYS A 76 14.44 8.75 0.90
C CYS A 76 14.61 9.85 1.97
N ILE A 77 14.44 11.12 1.56
CA ILE A 77 14.61 12.26 2.48
C ILE A 77 13.63 12.19 3.67
N GLU A 78 12.41 11.68 3.42
CA GLU A 78 11.34 11.62 4.41
C GLU A 78 11.25 10.28 5.15
N GLY A 79 12.13 9.31 4.87
CA GLY A 79 12.09 8.00 5.52
C GLY A 79 12.48 6.83 4.60
N LEU A 80 11.62 5.83 4.47
CA LEU A 80 11.83 4.66 3.61
C LEU A 80 10.73 4.54 2.56
N ASP A 81 11.12 4.42 1.31
CA ASP A 81 10.23 4.05 0.21
C ASP A 81 10.29 2.53 0.00
N ILE A 82 9.13 1.89 0.05
CA ILE A 82 8.96 0.47 -0.20
C ILE A 82 8.11 0.30 -1.45
N THR A 83 8.66 -0.36 -2.45
CA THR A 83 8.01 -0.59 -3.74
C THR A 83 7.92 -2.06 -4.06
N THR A 84 6.92 -2.44 -4.83
CA THR A 84 6.81 -3.76 -5.45
C THR A 84 6.37 -3.61 -6.90
N PRO A 85 6.86 -4.44 -7.83
CA PRO A 85 6.36 -4.44 -9.20
C PRO A 85 4.92 -4.93 -9.33
N LEU A 86 4.37 -5.55 -8.27
CA LEU A 86 2.99 -6.06 -8.24
C LEU A 86 1.95 -4.98 -7.89
N SER A 87 2.38 -3.78 -7.52
CA SER A 87 1.47 -2.68 -7.16
C SER A 87 1.81 -1.38 -7.89
N PRO A 88 0.81 -0.57 -8.25
CA PRO A 88 1.02 0.73 -8.87
C PRO A 88 1.41 1.83 -7.87
N THR A 89 1.81 1.49 -6.65
CA THR A 89 2.10 2.45 -5.59
C THR A 89 3.49 2.29 -5.00
N THR A 90 3.94 3.36 -4.33
CA THR A 90 5.05 3.33 -3.38
C THR A 90 4.48 3.53 -1.98
N LEU A 91 4.81 2.63 -1.06
CA LEU A 91 4.59 2.85 0.37
C LEU A 91 5.76 3.64 0.93
N ARG A 92 5.49 4.84 1.43
CA ARG A 92 6.49 5.65 2.16
C ARG A 92 6.24 5.57 3.65
N LEU A 93 7.24 5.13 4.40
CA LEU A 93 7.24 5.13 5.86
C LEU A 93 8.02 6.34 6.36
N GLN A 94 7.33 7.31 6.95
CA GLN A 94 7.95 8.51 7.52
C GLN A 94 8.27 8.36 9.00
N ASP A 95 7.46 7.58 9.72
CA ASP A 95 7.72 7.27 11.12
C ASP A 95 8.67 6.08 11.25
N HIS A 96 9.89 6.33 11.71
CA HIS A 96 10.92 5.30 11.92
C HIS A 96 10.52 4.23 12.94
N ARG A 97 9.56 4.50 13.82
CA ARG A 97 9.02 3.53 14.79
C ARG A 97 8.24 2.38 14.11
N LEU A 98 7.91 2.53 12.82
CA LEU A 98 7.31 1.48 12.00
C LEU A 98 8.33 0.52 11.37
N TYR A 99 9.63 0.82 11.41
CA TYR A 99 10.64 -0.04 10.81
C TYR A 99 10.71 -1.44 11.44
N PRO A 100 10.56 -1.61 12.77
CA PRO A 100 10.47 -2.93 13.38
C PRO A 100 9.28 -3.77 12.89
N LEU A 101 8.16 -3.13 12.54
CA LEU A 101 7.01 -3.81 11.94
C LEU A 101 7.39 -4.41 10.57
N ILE A 102 8.09 -3.66 9.73
CA ILE A 102 8.54 -4.16 8.42
C ILE A 102 9.49 -5.37 8.60
N GLN A 103 10.39 -5.30 9.56
CA GLN A 103 11.29 -6.41 9.89
C GLN A 103 10.49 -7.63 10.38
N LYS A 104 9.48 -7.44 11.22
CA LYS A 104 8.64 -8.52 11.74
C LYS A 104 7.85 -9.21 10.62
N LEU A 105 7.33 -8.44 9.65
CA LEU A 105 6.56 -8.94 8.51
C LEU A 105 7.37 -9.78 7.49
N VAL A 106 8.68 -9.92 7.66
CA VAL A 106 9.49 -10.88 6.88
C VAL A 106 9.01 -12.32 7.13
N SER A 107 8.46 -12.59 8.31
CA SER A 107 7.80 -13.85 8.67
C SER A 107 6.28 -13.65 8.73
N PRO A 108 5.47 -14.72 8.60
CA PRO A 108 4.03 -14.63 8.79
C PRO A 108 3.68 -14.03 10.15
N CYS A 109 2.75 -13.08 10.15
CA CYS A 109 2.30 -12.35 11.33
C CYS A 109 0.78 -12.32 11.38
N THR A 110 0.23 -12.54 12.56
CA THR A 110 -1.20 -12.32 12.81
C THR A 110 -1.53 -10.84 12.98
N THR A 111 -2.81 -10.51 12.97
CA THR A 111 -3.28 -9.15 13.31
C THR A 111 -2.74 -8.67 14.65
N GLU A 112 -2.73 -9.54 15.66
CA GLU A 112 -2.28 -9.20 17.01
C GLU A 112 -0.77 -8.95 17.05
N ASP A 113 0.01 -9.75 16.31
CA ASP A 113 1.45 -9.49 16.14
C ASP A 113 1.67 -8.08 15.57
N ILE A 114 0.98 -7.74 14.48
CA ILE A 114 1.09 -6.42 13.85
C ILE A 114 0.73 -5.32 14.84
N ARG A 115 -0.41 -5.46 15.55
CA ARG A 115 -0.88 -4.49 16.55
C ARG A 115 0.17 -4.23 17.63
N THR A 116 0.88 -5.28 18.07
CA THR A 116 1.90 -5.18 19.12
C THR A 116 3.13 -4.37 18.66
N PHE A 117 3.49 -4.46 17.38
CA PHE A 117 4.63 -3.73 16.81
C PHE A 117 4.28 -2.30 16.36
N LEU A 118 3.00 -1.93 16.36
CA LEU A 118 2.60 -0.55 16.07
C LEU A 118 2.88 0.39 17.24
N PRO A 119 3.26 1.66 16.97
CA PRO A 119 3.21 2.73 17.94
C PRO A 119 1.84 2.79 18.64
N GLU A 120 1.81 3.17 19.90
CA GLU A 120 0.62 3.09 20.74
C GLU A 120 -0.61 3.80 20.13
N GLU A 121 -0.39 4.96 19.54
CA GLU A 121 -1.44 5.74 18.87
C GLU A 121 -2.02 5.06 17.64
N LEU A 122 -1.24 4.23 16.94
CA LEU A 122 -1.69 3.50 15.76
C LEU A 122 -2.36 2.15 16.10
N ARG A 123 -2.24 1.68 17.34
CA ARG A 123 -2.85 0.39 17.76
C ARG A 123 -4.36 0.41 17.69
N ILE A 124 -4.99 1.56 17.91
CA ILE A 124 -6.46 1.71 17.84
C ILE A 124 -6.94 1.53 16.39
N GLN A 125 -6.17 2.03 15.43
CA GLN A 125 -6.48 1.94 14.00
C GLN A 125 -5.69 0.84 13.27
N HIS A 126 -5.29 -0.24 13.97
CA HIS A 126 -4.47 -1.31 13.38
C HIS A 126 -5.10 -1.96 12.14
N ARG A 127 -6.45 -2.00 12.07
CA ARG A 127 -7.16 -2.55 10.90
C ARG A 127 -6.96 -1.66 9.67
N ASP A 128 -7.01 -0.34 9.85
CA ASP A 128 -6.79 0.61 8.77
C ASP A 128 -5.33 0.56 8.30
N VAL A 129 -4.39 0.40 9.25
CA VAL A 129 -2.97 0.18 8.94
C VAL A 129 -2.78 -1.09 8.11
N ILE A 130 -3.41 -2.20 8.47
CA ILE A 130 -3.33 -3.45 7.71
C ILE A 130 -3.95 -3.29 6.32
N ALA A 131 -5.14 -2.71 6.23
CA ALA A 131 -5.79 -2.43 4.94
C ALA A 131 -4.91 -1.54 4.04
N PHE A 132 -4.23 -0.57 4.63
CA PHE A 132 -3.29 0.31 3.95
C PHE A 132 -2.06 -0.45 3.43
N LEU A 133 -1.47 -1.32 4.25
CA LEU A 133 -0.35 -2.17 3.87
C LEU A 133 -0.74 -3.16 2.74
N LEU A 134 -1.94 -3.74 2.81
CA LEU A 134 -2.48 -4.61 1.75
C LEU A 134 -2.68 -3.81 0.45
N SER A 135 -3.28 -2.63 0.52
CA SER A 135 -3.50 -1.76 -0.63
C SER A 135 -2.19 -1.29 -1.28
N SER A 136 -1.10 -1.22 -0.51
CA SER A 136 0.22 -0.93 -1.05
C SER A 136 0.80 -2.07 -1.90
N GLY A 137 0.28 -3.30 -1.76
CA GLY A 137 0.84 -4.51 -2.35
C GLY A 137 2.20 -4.93 -1.74
N VAL A 138 2.70 -4.17 -0.75
CA VAL A 138 3.96 -4.49 -0.05
C VAL A 138 3.76 -5.68 0.89
N VAL A 139 2.58 -5.79 1.47
CA VAL A 139 2.14 -6.90 2.33
C VAL A 139 1.02 -7.66 1.63
N GLY A 140 1.03 -8.96 1.74
CA GLY A 140 -0.05 -9.80 1.25
C GLY A 140 -0.50 -10.83 2.29
N ILE A 141 -1.62 -11.47 2.01
CA ILE A 141 -2.17 -12.54 2.82
C ILE A 141 -1.42 -13.83 2.53
N CYS A 142 -1.10 -14.58 3.58
CA CYS A 142 -0.46 -15.88 3.47
C CYS A 142 -1.48 -16.98 3.11
N ASN A 143 -1.08 -17.88 2.22
CA ASN A 143 -1.79 -19.13 1.98
C ASN A 143 -1.39 -20.18 3.04
N THR A 144 -1.97 -21.38 2.94
CA THR A 144 -1.70 -22.52 3.85
C THR A 144 -0.23 -22.99 3.88
N SER A 145 0.57 -22.59 2.88
CA SER A 145 2.00 -22.89 2.78
C SER A 145 2.89 -21.73 3.24
N ASN A 146 2.33 -20.73 3.93
CA ASN A 146 3.01 -19.52 4.41
C ASN A 146 3.66 -18.68 3.29
N ASN A 147 3.15 -18.79 2.07
CA ASN A 147 3.54 -17.95 0.95
C ASN A 147 2.49 -16.85 0.74
N VAL A 148 2.93 -15.67 0.31
CA VAL A 148 2.03 -14.59 -0.07
C VAL A 148 1.28 -14.99 -1.35
N GLU A 149 -0.05 -14.90 -1.33
CA GLU A 149 -0.90 -15.37 -2.44
C GLU A 149 -0.56 -14.67 -3.76
N ILE A 150 -0.47 -13.35 -3.77
CA ILE A 150 -0.15 -12.56 -4.96
C ILE A 150 1.26 -12.88 -5.52
N ASP A 151 2.22 -13.17 -4.63
CA ASP A 151 3.56 -13.60 -5.06
C ASP A 151 3.52 -14.95 -5.75
N GLN A 152 2.67 -15.86 -5.25
CA GLN A 152 2.53 -17.20 -5.81
C GLN A 152 1.91 -17.18 -7.21
N GLU A 153 0.96 -16.30 -7.46
CA GLU A 153 0.40 -16.07 -8.79
C GLU A 153 1.47 -15.62 -9.78
N ALA A 154 2.29 -14.64 -9.39
CA ALA A 154 3.39 -14.16 -10.21
C ALA A 154 4.43 -15.26 -10.52
N ILE A 155 4.79 -16.09 -9.52
CA ILE A 155 5.73 -17.20 -9.68
C ILE A 155 5.14 -18.26 -10.62
N THR A 156 3.88 -18.63 -10.43
CA THR A 156 3.19 -19.64 -11.26
C THR A 156 3.10 -19.18 -12.72
N ALA A 157 2.97 -17.86 -12.94
CA ALA A 157 3.02 -17.27 -14.26
C ALA A 157 4.47 -17.19 -14.85
N GLY A 158 5.48 -17.69 -14.11
CA GLY A 158 6.88 -17.71 -14.56
C GLY A 158 7.62 -16.37 -14.41
N TRP A 159 7.06 -15.39 -13.70
CA TRP A 159 7.66 -14.09 -13.53
C TRP A 159 8.77 -14.10 -12.46
N ASN A 160 9.91 -13.55 -12.78
CA ASN A 160 10.92 -13.15 -11.81
C ASN A 160 10.81 -11.62 -11.52
N ARG A 161 11.57 -11.15 -10.52
CA ARG A 161 11.54 -9.75 -10.13
C ARG A 161 11.93 -8.78 -11.24
N GLN A 162 12.91 -9.14 -12.06
CA GLN A 162 13.41 -8.28 -13.14
C GLN A 162 12.36 -8.18 -14.25
N ASP A 163 11.74 -9.30 -14.62
CA ASP A 163 10.69 -9.35 -15.63
C ASP A 163 9.48 -8.53 -15.19
N LEU A 164 9.03 -8.68 -13.95
CA LEU A 164 7.93 -7.90 -13.37
C LEU A 164 8.23 -6.39 -13.36
N SER A 165 9.45 -6.01 -12.97
CA SER A 165 9.87 -4.62 -12.98
C SER A 165 9.90 -4.04 -14.40
N PHE A 166 10.41 -4.80 -15.35
CA PHE A 166 10.43 -4.41 -16.76
C PHE A 166 9.00 -4.25 -17.31
N HIS A 167 8.12 -5.21 -17.05
CA HIS A 167 6.72 -5.16 -17.47
C HIS A 167 5.95 -3.99 -16.87
N LYS A 168 6.18 -3.69 -15.61
CA LYS A 168 5.58 -2.51 -14.95
C LYS A 168 5.93 -1.22 -15.70
N HIS A 169 7.20 -1.05 -16.07
CA HIS A 169 7.67 0.16 -16.75
C HIS A 169 7.25 0.22 -18.21
N THR A 170 7.14 -0.91 -18.90
CA THR A 170 6.83 -0.93 -20.33
C THR A 170 5.33 -0.95 -20.63
N ARG A 171 4.52 -1.65 -19.85
CA ARG A 171 3.08 -1.78 -20.09
C ARG A 171 2.26 -0.66 -19.47
N GLY A 172 2.71 0.00 -18.43
CA GLY A 172 2.05 1.18 -17.87
C GLY A 172 1.89 2.32 -18.89
N HIS A 173 2.76 2.37 -19.89
CA HIS A 173 2.67 3.33 -20.99
C HIS A 173 1.84 2.85 -22.20
N PHE A 174 1.52 1.54 -22.31
CA PHE A 174 0.83 0.98 -23.46
C PHE A 174 -0.69 0.88 -23.30
N ILE A 175 -1.19 0.77 -22.06
CA ILE A 175 -2.63 0.59 -21.81
C ILE A 175 -3.42 1.87 -22.13
N ASP A 176 -2.81 3.04 -21.99
CA ASP A 176 -3.49 4.32 -22.31
C ASP A 176 -3.59 4.60 -23.82
N ARG A 177 -2.77 3.98 -24.66
CA ARG A 177 -2.80 4.22 -26.12
C ARG A 177 -3.77 3.34 -26.91
N CYS A 178 -4.30 2.30 -26.30
CA CYS A 178 -5.22 1.36 -26.97
C CYS A 178 -6.69 1.59 -26.60
N ARG A 179 -7.02 2.68 -25.90
CA ARG A 179 -8.39 3.04 -25.50
C ARG A 179 -8.91 4.33 -26.13
N GLU A 180 -8.23 4.88 -27.14
CA GLU A 180 -8.76 5.93 -28.00
C GLU A 180 -9.44 5.36 -29.24
#